data_1c19199927ff3b88c7e71c2ef75c408d
#
_entry.id   1c19199927ff3b88c7e71c2ef75c408d
#
_cell.length_a   1.000
_cell.length_b   1.000
_cell.length_c   1.000
_cell.angle_alpha   90.00
_cell.angle_beta   90.00
_cell.angle_gamma   90.00
#
_symmetry.space_group_name_H-M   'P 1'
#
loop_
_entity.id
_entity.type
_entity.pdbx_description
1 polymer ?
#
loop_
_entity_poly.entity_id
_entity_poly.type
_entity_poly.pdbx_seq_one_letter_code
_entity_poly.pdbx_strand_id
1 'polypeptide(L)'
;MAFDKTYYETNNYTNYLERGDRYQQTAAELLAHLKTMNLDHGPFLDFGCAVGFLLQGLKNLRPDEEMYGVDISEYAREVCKEKELTALAEVEFAKSHGVVFAMDVFEQMPIDQLDLFFNLIKAETIVFRMPVPAAEGEDYYLDVSRADPTHLIKWTKDEWREFFVENNYIPLDLNLSTVYNSTGVYTGLAIRVK
;
A
#
# COMPACT_ATOMS: atom_id res chain seq x y z
N MET A 1 -15.51 10.56 4.01
CA MET A 1 -15.80 10.44 2.58
C MET A 1 -15.81 8.96 2.29
N ALA A 2 -16.84 8.43 1.65
CA ALA A 2 -16.86 7.00 1.33
C ALA A 2 -16.03 6.80 0.05
N PHE A 3 -15.09 5.88 0.07
CA PHE A 3 -14.38 5.40 -1.12
C PHE A 3 -15.36 4.53 -1.95
N ASP A 4 -16.33 5.18 -2.56
CA ASP A 4 -17.38 4.56 -3.36
C ASP A 4 -16.97 4.43 -4.84
N LYS A 5 -17.88 3.92 -5.67
CA LYS A 5 -17.65 3.77 -7.10
C LYS A 5 -17.21 5.09 -7.75
N THR A 6 -17.80 6.21 -7.34
CA THR A 6 -17.48 7.53 -7.91
C THR A 6 -16.02 7.91 -7.63
N TYR A 7 -15.50 7.59 -6.45
CA TYR A 7 -14.09 7.79 -6.12
C TYR A 7 -13.16 7.08 -7.13
N TYR A 8 -13.48 5.83 -7.49
CA TYR A 8 -12.67 5.04 -8.43
C TYR A 8 -12.90 5.38 -9.92
N GLU A 9 -13.82 6.27 -10.24
CA GLU A 9 -14.13 6.69 -11.61
C GLU A 9 -13.77 8.16 -11.89
N THR A 10 -13.38 8.95 -10.87
CA THR A 10 -13.14 10.40 -10.98
C THR A 10 -11.72 10.79 -10.52
N ASN A 11 -11.36 12.03 -10.77
CA ASN A 11 -10.08 12.64 -10.37
C ASN A 11 -8.86 11.84 -10.89
N ASN A 12 -7.98 11.45 -9.98
CA ASN A 12 -6.74 10.72 -10.29
C ASN A 12 -6.97 9.27 -10.70
N TYR A 13 -8.19 8.78 -10.50
CA TYR A 13 -8.60 7.42 -10.82
C TYR A 13 -9.26 7.28 -12.19
N THR A 14 -9.33 8.36 -13.00
CA THR A 14 -9.72 8.24 -14.40
C THR A 14 -8.91 7.15 -15.08
N ASN A 15 -9.57 6.17 -15.68
CA ASN A 15 -8.98 4.95 -16.24
C ASN A 15 -8.30 4.02 -15.21
N TYR A 16 -8.56 4.17 -13.91
CA TYR A 16 -8.01 3.27 -12.89
C TYR A 16 -8.39 1.81 -13.14
N LEU A 17 -9.64 1.58 -13.53
CA LEU A 17 -10.17 0.24 -13.82
C LEU A 17 -9.52 -0.43 -15.04
N GLU A 18 -8.77 0.32 -15.87
CA GLU A 18 -8.03 -0.18 -17.03
C GLU A 18 -6.56 -0.51 -16.72
N ARG A 19 -6.10 -0.32 -15.47
CA ARG A 19 -4.68 -0.43 -15.07
C ARG A 19 -4.26 -1.82 -14.61
N GLY A 20 -5.10 -2.85 -14.77
CA GLY A 20 -4.82 -4.21 -14.28
C GLY A 20 -3.47 -4.76 -14.72
N ASP A 21 -3.10 -4.62 -16.00
CA ASP A 21 -1.81 -5.11 -16.53
C ASP A 21 -0.60 -4.43 -15.87
N ARG A 22 -0.71 -3.14 -15.57
CA ARG A 22 0.36 -2.41 -14.88
C ARG A 22 0.57 -2.95 -13.47
N TYR A 23 -0.50 -3.22 -12.74
CA TYR A 23 -0.40 -3.79 -11.39
C TYR A 23 0.11 -5.23 -11.39
N GLN A 24 -0.17 -6.01 -12.44
CA GLN A 24 0.45 -7.32 -12.64
C GLN A 24 1.98 -7.20 -12.77
N GLN A 25 2.46 -6.23 -13.54
CA GLN A 25 3.90 -5.96 -13.69
C GLN A 25 4.50 -5.45 -12.37
N THR A 26 3.79 -4.58 -11.64
CA THR A 26 4.22 -4.10 -10.33
C THR A 26 4.34 -5.25 -9.33
N ALA A 27 3.39 -6.18 -9.29
CA ALA A 27 3.47 -7.36 -8.44
C ALA A 27 4.72 -8.21 -8.74
N ALA A 28 5.02 -8.42 -10.03
CA ALA A 28 6.20 -9.15 -10.45
C ALA A 28 7.51 -8.46 -10.03
N GLU A 29 7.59 -7.15 -10.21
CA GLU A 29 8.76 -6.34 -9.82
C GLU A 29 8.96 -6.34 -8.30
N LEU A 30 7.90 -6.16 -7.52
CA LEU A 30 7.93 -6.23 -6.05
C LEU A 30 8.43 -7.59 -5.56
N LEU A 31 7.85 -8.68 -6.06
CA LEU A 31 8.27 -10.02 -5.69
C LEU A 31 9.72 -10.31 -6.09
N ALA A 32 10.20 -9.77 -7.21
CA ALA A 32 11.59 -9.90 -7.62
C ALA A 32 12.54 -9.18 -6.64
N HIS A 33 12.21 -7.96 -6.23
CA HIS A 33 12.98 -7.22 -5.21
C HIS A 33 13.00 -7.94 -3.87
N LEU A 34 11.84 -8.36 -3.36
CA LEU A 34 11.72 -9.10 -2.11
C LEU A 34 12.54 -10.40 -2.14
N LYS A 35 12.52 -11.11 -3.26
CA LYS A 35 13.29 -12.34 -3.46
C LYS A 35 14.79 -12.11 -3.37
N THR A 36 15.32 -11.01 -3.91
CA THR A 36 16.76 -10.70 -3.82
C THR A 36 17.24 -10.51 -2.37
N MET A 37 16.30 -10.15 -1.48
CA MET A 37 16.55 -9.93 -0.05
C MET A 37 16.11 -11.11 0.82
N ASN A 38 15.59 -12.19 0.21
CA ASN A 38 15.00 -13.34 0.90
C ASN A 38 13.80 -12.96 1.82
N LEU A 39 12.97 -12.04 1.36
CA LEU A 39 11.81 -11.51 2.07
C LEU A 39 10.48 -11.84 1.34
N ASP A 40 10.50 -12.67 0.30
CA ASP A 40 9.36 -12.97 -0.58
C ASP A 40 8.46 -14.12 -0.09
N HIS A 41 8.24 -14.22 1.21
CA HIS A 41 7.43 -15.25 1.83
C HIS A 41 6.18 -14.67 2.50
N GLY A 42 5.07 -15.42 2.38
CA GLY A 42 3.78 -15.06 2.98
C GLY A 42 3.63 -15.48 4.46
N PRO A 43 2.44 -15.32 5.00
CA PRO A 43 1.22 -14.83 4.33
C PRO A 43 1.35 -13.38 3.83
N PHE A 44 0.67 -13.07 2.72
CA PHE A 44 0.64 -11.72 2.14
C PHE A 44 -0.65 -10.98 2.52
N LEU A 45 -0.50 -9.70 2.84
CA LEU A 45 -1.62 -8.79 3.04
C LEU A 45 -1.48 -7.60 2.06
N ASP A 46 -2.51 -7.37 1.24
CA ASP A 46 -2.66 -6.14 0.44
C ASP A 46 -3.56 -5.17 1.22
N PHE A 47 -2.94 -4.25 1.96
CA PHE A 47 -3.64 -3.30 2.82
C PHE A 47 -4.01 -2.04 2.03
N GLY A 48 -5.30 -1.73 1.96
CA GLY A 48 -5.86 -0.76 1.02
C GLY A 48 -5.89 -1.32 -0.40
N CYS A 49 -6.37 -2.57 -0.55
CA CYS A 49 -6.27 -3.31 -1.82
C CYS A 49 -7.11 -2.73 -2.96
N ALA A 50 -7.95 -1.73 -2.70
CA ALA A 50 -8.86 -1.16 -3.68
C ALA A 50 -9.64 -2.25 -4.43
N VAL A 51 -9.76 -2.16 -5.75
CA VAL A 51 -10.45 -3.18 -6.59
C VAL A 51 -9.58 -4.44 -6.86
N GLY A 52 -8.51 -4.65 -6.09
CA GLY A 52 -7.73 -5.88 -6.04
C GLY A 52 -6.75 -6.09 -7.18
N PHE A 53 -6.27 -5.05 -7.87
CA PHE A 53 -5.33 -5.25 -8.99
C PHE A 53 -3.97 -5.79 -8.56
N LEU A 54 -3.38 -5.24 -7.49
CA LEU A 54 -2.12 -5.72 -6.95
C LEU A 54 -2.30 -7.13 -6.37
N LEU A 55 -3.35 -7.33 -5.58
CA LEU A 55 -3.69 -8.63 -5.00
C LEU A 55 -3.87 -9.71 -6.08
N GLN A 56 -4.54 -9.39 -7.20
CA GLN A 56 -4.67 -10.29 -8.35
C GLN A 56 -3.31 -10.63 -8.97
N GLY A 57 -2.45 -9.61 -9.13
CA GLY A 57 -1.10 -9.79 -9.64
C GLY A 57 -0.27 -10.72 -8.77
N LEU A 58 -0.32 -10.52 -7.46
CA LEU A 58 0.34 -11.40 -6.48
C LEU A 58 -0.22 -12.82 -6.55
N LYS A 59 -1.55 -12.98 -6.60
CA LYS A 59 -2.22 -14.30 -6.67
C LYS A 59 -1.87 -15.07 -7.93
N ASN A 60 -1.78 -14.40 -9.07
CA ASN A 60 -1.37 -15.03 -10.33
C ASN A 60 0.07 -15.55 -10.30
N LEU A 61 0.97 -14.84 -9.59
CA LEU A 61 2.39 -15.20 -9.51
C LEU A 61 2.70 -16.19 -8.38
N ARG A 62 1.87 -16.21 -7.33
CA ARG A 62 2.01 -17.04 -6.13
C ARG A 62 0.67 -17.68 -5.76
N PRO A 63 0.11 -18.57 -6.62
CA PRO A 63 -1.24 -19.13 -6.45
C PRO A 63 -1.41 -19.94 -5.17
N ASP A 64 -0.34 -20.56 -4.67
CA ASP A 64 -0.35 -21.41 -3.48
C ASP A 64 -0.09 -20.63 -2.18
N GLU A 65 0.27 -19.34 -2.28
CA GLU A 65 0.55 -18.51 -1.11
C GLU A 65 -0.74 -18.05 -0.43
N GLU A 66 -0.76 -18.09 0.90
CA GLU A 66 -1.87 -17.50 1.66
C GLU A 66 -1.82 -15.99 1.50
N MET A 67 -2.93 -15.40 1.03
CA MET A 67 -3.04 -13.95 0.89
C MET A 67 -4.49 -13.48 0.93
N TYR A 68 -4.65 -12.24 1.37
CA TYR A 68 -5.93 -11.53 1.32
C TYR A 68 -5.70 -10.02 1.22
N GLY A 69 -6.73 -9.31 0.78
CA GLY A 69 -6.77 -7.85 0.76
C GLY A 69 -7.59 -7.31 1.93
N VAL A 70 -7.35 -6.05 2.27
CA VAL A 70 -8.20 -5.27 3.16
C VAL A 70 -8.50 -3.94 2.51
N ASP A 71 -9.76 -3.55 2.49
CA ASP A 71 -10.20 -2.21 2.06
C ASP A 71 -11.47 -1.79 2.80
N ILE A 72 -11.55 -0.53 3.19
CA ILE A 72 -12.75 0.02 3.86
C ILE A 72 -13.92 0.22 2.88
N SER A 73 -13.64 0.30 1.58
CA SER A 73 -14.65 0.47 0.51
C SER A 73 -15.42 -0.83 0.29
N GLU A 74 -16.72 -0.79 0.53
CA GLU A 74 -17.61 -1.90 0.19
C GLU A 74 -17.60 -2.20 -1.32
N TYR A 75 -17.66 -1.14 -2.14
CA TYR A 75 -17.57 -1.25 -3.59
C TYR A 75 -16.29 -1.98 -4.04
N ALA A 76 -15.14 -1.59 -3.50
CA ALA A 76 -13.86 -2.22 -3.84
C ALA A 76 -13.85 -3.72 -3.47
N ARG A 77 -14.37 -4.06 -2.29
CA ARG A 77 -14.46 -5.47 -1.84
C ARG A 77 -15.43 -6.29 -2.70
N GLU A 78 -16.54 -5.71 -3.15
CA GLU A 78 -17.44 -6.39 -4.09
C GLU A 78 -16.76 -6.68 -5.42
N VAL A 79 -16.02 -5.72 -5.99
CA VAL A 79 -15.21 -5.92 -7.20
C VAL A 79 -14.14 -6.99 -6.99
N CYS A 80 -13.48 -7.03 -5.84
CA CYS A 80 -12.56 -8.12 -5.50
C CYS A 80 -13.25 -9.48 -5.50
N LYS A 81 -14.45 -9.57 -4.90
CA LYS A 81 -15.24 -10.80 -4.87
C LYS A 81 -15.63 -11.29 -6.25
N GLU A 82 -15.99 -10.37 -7.17
CA GLU A 82 -16.28 -10.72 -8.58
C GLU A 82 -15.06 -11.33 -9.30
N LYS A 83 -13.84 -10.99 -8.83
CA LYS A 83 -12.56 -11.54 -9.30
C LYS A 83 -12.09 -12.77 -8.53
N GLU A 84 -12.94 -13.33 -7.67
CA GLU A 84 -12.61 -14.46 -6.79
C GLU A 84 -11.43 -14.18 -5.83
N LEU A 85 -11.25 -12.91 -5.45
CA LEU A 85 -10.25 -12.48 -4.47
C LEU A 85 -10.89 -12.33 -3.09
N THR A 86 -10.15 -12.71 -2.05
CA THR A 86 -10.56 -12.46 -0.66
C THR A 86 -10.18 -11.05 -0.26
N ALA A 87 -11.16 -10.18 0.01
CA ALA A 87 -10.96 -8.85 0.55
C ALA A 87 -11.88 -8.62 1.76
N LEU A 88 -11.29 -8.20 2.88
CA LEU A 88 -11.97 -7.99 4.16
C LEU A 88 -12.15 -6.49 4.43
N ALA A 89 -13.06 -6.14 5.36
CA ALA A 89 -13.23 -4.76 5.79
C ALA A 89 -12.15 -4.32 6.81
N GLU A 90 -11.58 -5.28 7.54
CA GLU A 90 -10.64 -5.03 8.62
C GLU A 90 -9.49 -6.03 8.59
N VAL A 91 -8.34 -5.61 9.14
CA VAL A 91 -7.15 -6.48 9.26
C VAL A 91 -7.36 -7.54 10.33
N GLU A 92 -6.97 -8.76 10.04
CA GLU A 92 -6.90 -9.85 11.02
C GLU A 92 -5.59 -9.73 11.83
N PHE A 93 -5.52 -8.82 12.80
CA PHE A 93 -4.31 -8.55 13.60
C PHE A 93 -3.79 -9.76 14.40
N ALA A 94 -4.60 -10.80 14.60
CA ALA A 94 -4.16 -12.05 15.22
C ALA A 94 -3.17 -12.81 14.35
N LYS A 95 -3.26 -12.67 13.02
CA LYS A 95 -2.36 -13.30 12.06
C LYS A 95 -1.02 -12.61 11.99
N SER A 96 0.03 -13.38 11.72
CA SER A 96 1.33 -12.86 11.33
C SER A 96 1.44 -12.82 9.81
N HIS A 97 2.09 -11.80 9.27
CA HIS A 97 2.28 -11.61 7.84
C HIS A 97 3.77 -11.60 7.51
N GLY A 98 4.17 -12.32 6.49
CA GLY A 98 5.52 -12.19 5.93
C GLY A 98 5.69 -10.82 5.27
N VAL A 99 4.74 -10.45 4.40
CA VAL A 99 4.74 -9.16 3.73
C VAL A 99 3.37 -8.49 3.76
N VAL A 100 3.35 -7.21 4.14
CA VAL A 100 2.22 -6.31 3.97
C VAL A 100 2.54 -5.34 2.83
N PHE A 101 1.66 -5.22 1.85
CA PHE A 101 1.72 -4.22 0.79
C PHE A 101 0.76 -3.09 1.14
N ALA A 102 1.24 -1.86 1.20
CA ALA A 102 0.46 -0.64 1.50
C ALA A 102 0.81 0.44 0.48
N MET A 103 0.11 0.44 -0.65
CA MET A 103 0.40 1.31 -1.78
C MET A 103 -0.60 2.46 -1.82
N ASP A 104 -0.14 3.68 -1.49
CA ASP A 104 -0.95 4.90 -1.42
C ASP A 104 -2.13 4.75 -0.40
N VAL A 105 -1.81 4.41 0.85
CA VAL A 105 -2.79 4.13 1.92
C VAL A 105 -2.49 4.89 3.20
N PHE A 106 -1.24 4.87 3.68
CA PHE A 106 -0.91 5.40 5.01
C PHE A 106 -1.17 6.91 5.12
N GLU A 107 -0.97 7.66 4.06
CA GLU A 107 -1.25 9.10 4.01
C GLU A 107 -2.74 9.45 4.13
N GLN A 108 -3.60 8.47 3.89
CA GLN A 108 -5.07 8.61 3.95
C GLN A 108 -5.64 8.22 5.32
N MET A 109 -4.81 7.68 6.21
CA MET A 109 -5.26 7.23 7.53
C MET A 109 -5.26 8.38 8.54
N PRO A 110 -6.27 8.46 9.42
CA PRO A 110 -6.13 9.24 10.65
C PRO A 110 -4.93 8.75 11.48
N ILE A 111 -4.21 9.67 12.11
CA ILE A 111 -2.96 9.35 12.80
C ILE A 111 -3.13 8.30 13.91
N ASP A 112 -4.23 8.37 14.64
CA ASP A 112 -4.57 7.40 15.68
C ASP A 112 -4.81 5.99 15.13
N GLN A 113 -5.37 5.88 13.93
CA GLN A 113 -5.55 4.59 13.24
C GLN A 113 -4.23 4.07 12.67
N LEU A 114 -3.36 4.96 12.17
CA LEU A 114 -2.02 4.59 11.73
C LEU A 114 -1.19 4.05 12.89
N ASP A 115 -1.19 4.73 14.04
CA ASP A 115 -0.52 4.28 15.27
C ASP A 115 -1.07 2.92 15.72
N LEU A 116 -2.39 2.76 15.73
CA LEU A 116 -3.03 1.50 16.09
C LEU A 116 -2.62 0.37 15.14
N PHE A 117 -2.58 0.63 13.83
CA PHE A 117 -2.13 -0.34 12.83
C PHE A 117 -0.71 -0.82 13.14
N PHE A 118 0.26 0.10 13.31
CA PHE A 118 1.66 -0.25 13.56
C PHE A 118 1.87 -0.93 14.92
N ASN A 119 1.08 -0.60 15.92
CA ASN A 119 1.11 -1.28 17.23
C ASN A 119 0.59 -2.72 17.17
N LEU A 120 -0.36 -3.02 16.30
CA LEU A 120 -1.03 -4.31 16.25
C LEU A 120 -0.53 -5.23 15.13
N ILE A 121 -0.03 -4.67 14.02
CA ILE A 121 0.39 -5.46 12.87
C ILE A 121 1.60 -6.34 13.19
N LYS A 122 1.51 -7.62 12.84
CA LYS A 122 2.61 -8.58 12.95
C LYS A 122 3.16 -8.88 11.56
N ALA A 123 3.84 -7.89 10.96
CA ALA A 123 4.46 -8.02 9.65
C ALA A 123 5.98 -8.10 9.79
N GLU A 124 6.63 -8.98 9.03
CA GLU A 124 8.10 -9.00 8.93
C GLU A 124 8.59 -7.90 8.01
N THR A 125 7.87 -7.65 6.93
CA THR A 125 8.18 -6.61 5.94
C THR A 125 6.90 -5.86 5.55
N ILE A 126 7.02 -4.55 5.44
CA ILE A 126 5.97 -3.69 4.87
C ILE A 126 6.55 -3.06 3.60
N VAL A 127 5.95 -3.34 2.45
CA VAL A 127 6.20 -2.62 1.20
C VAL A 127 5.23 -1.45 1.14
N PHE A 128 5.72 -0.26 0.91
CA PHE A 128 4.90 0.94 0.95
C PHE A 128 5.19 1.88 -0.22
N ARG A 129 4.21 2.68 -0.55
CA ARG A 129 4.29 3.83 -1.44
C ARG A 129 3.33 4.90 -0.96
N MET A 130 3.77 6.14 -0.95
CA MET A 130 2.94 7.29 -0.55
C MET A 130 3.46 8.59 -1.16
N PRO A 131 2.60 9.58 -1.42
CA PRO A 131 3.02 10.92 -1.78
C PRO A 131 3.66 11.61 -0.57
N VAL A 132 4.64 12.47 -0.85
CA VAL A 132 5.34 13.25 0.17
C VAL A 132 5.52 14.71 -0.26
N PRO A 133 5.50 15.68 0.67
CA PRO A 133 5.93 17.05 0.43
C PRO A 133 7.45 17.13 0.21
N ALA A 134 7.91 18.26 -0.32
CA ALA A 134 9.34 18.51 -0.53
C ALA A 134 10.06 18.92 0.77
N ALA A 135 9.35 19.61 1.67
CA ALA A 135 9.86 20.04 2.96
C ALA A 135 8.75 19.99 4.04
N GLU A 136 9.18 19.97 5.30
CA GLU A 136 8.30 20.01 6.46
C GLU A 136 7.36 21.23 6.42
N GLY A 137 6.07 20.99 6.70
CA GLY A 137 5.04 22.04 6.72
C GLY A 137 4.57 22.48 5.33
N GLU A 138 5.13 21.94 4.25
CA GLU A 138 4.65 22.17 2.89
C GLU A 138 3.53 21.21 2.49
N ASP A 139 2.85 21.55 1.40
CA ASP A 139 1.88 20.67 0.77
C ASP A 139 2.58 19.62 -0.10
N TYR A 140 1.86 18.57 -0.49
CA TYR A 140 2.41 17.55 -1.39
C TYR A 140 3.04 18.16 -2.63
N TYR A 141 4.15 17.58 -3.06
CA TYR A 141 4.86 18.01 -4.26
C TYR A 141 4.00 17.86 -5.53
N LEU A 142 3.22 16.78 -5.62
CA LEU A 142 2.39 16.48 -6.80
C LEU A 142 1.02 17.16 -6.71
N ASP A 143 0.62 17.85 -7.78
CA ASP A 143 -0.70 18.48 -7.89
C ASP A 143 -1.85 17.48 -7.67
N VAL A 144 -1.70 16.27 -8.21
CA VAL A 144 -2.68 15.19 -8.05
C VAL A 144 -2.87 14.78 -6.60
N SER A 145 -1.80 14.78 -5.81
CA SER A 145 -1.87 14.46 -4.39
C SER A 145 -2.45 15.61 -3.56
N ARG A 146 -2.17 16.87 -3.97
CA ARG A 146 -2.79 18.04 -3.35
C ARG A 146 -4.30 18.11 -3.58
N ALA A 147 -4.74 17.65 -4.73
CA ALA A 147 -6.16 17.67 -5.11
C ALA A 147 -6.99 16.55 -4.46
N ASP A 148 -6.34 15.56 -3.86
CA ASP A 148 -7.03 14.45 -3.21
C ASP A 148 -7.39 14.81 -1.75
N PRO A 149 -8.69 15.01 -1.45
CA PRO A 149 -9.13 15.40 -0.12
C PRO A 149 -9.05 14.27 0.91
N THR A 150 -8.71 13.06 0.50
CA THR A 150 -8.53 11.91 1.40
C THR A 150 -7.14 11.85 2.01
N HIS A 151 -6.18 12.61 1.49
CA HIS A 151 -4.82 12.69 2.01
C HIS A 151 -4.77 13.52 3.29
N LEU A 152 -4.54 12.89 4.42
CA LEU A 152 -4.58 13.49 5.76
C LEU A 152 -3.19 13.78 6.31
N ILE A 153 -2.18 12.94 6.00
CA ILE A 153 -0.83 13.00 6.58
C ILE A 153 0.15 13.53 5.54
N LYS A 154 0.65 14.75 5.75
CA LYS A 154 1.60 15.42 4.85
C LYS A 154 3.02 15.39 5.44
N TRP A 155 3.52 14.20 5.71
CA TRP A 155 4.87 14.00 6.19
C TRP A 155 5.87 13.91 5.05
N THR A 156 7.02 14.50 5.24
CA THR A 156 8.19 14.34 4.38
C THR A 156 8.69 12.90 4.40
N LYS A 157 9.58 12.59 3.48
CA LYS A 157 10.24 11.28 3.46
C LYS A 157 11.00 11.00 4.79
N ASP A 158 11.62 12.02 5.38
CA ASP A 158 12.39 11.85 6.61
C ASP A 158 11.48 11.64 7.82
N GLU A 159 10.34 12.37 7.93
CA GLU A 159 9.34 12.13 8.97
C GLU A 159 8.73 10.72 8.87
N TRP A 160 8.45 10.21 7.66
CA TRP A 160 8.04 8.82 7.46
C TRP A 160 9.12 7.82 7.89
N ARG A 161 10.39 8.11 7.62
CA ARG A 161 11.49 7.25 8.07
C ARG A 161 11.60 7.21 9.59
N GLU A 162 11.48 8.35 10.26
CA GLU A 162 11.46 8.43 11.72
C GLU A 162 10.31 7.63 12.28
N PHE A 163 9.10 7.80 11.75
CA PHE A 163 7.92 7.04 12.15
C PHE A 163 8.12 5.52 12.02
N PHE A 164 8.68 5.03 10.91
CA PHE A 164 8.98 3.60 10.76
C PHE A 164 9.98 3.11 11.82
N VAL A 165 11.03 3.88 12.09
CA VAL A 165 12.05 3.54 13.09
C VAL A 165 11.45 3.50 14.50
N GLU A 166 10.63 4.45 14.86
CA GLU A 166 9.92 4.50 16.15
C GLU A 166 8.99 3.29 16.33
N ASN A 167 8.45 2.75 15.24
CA ASN A 167 7.63 1.54 15.23
C ASN A 167 8.42 0.23 15.04
N ASN A 168 9.76 0.25 15.25
CA ASN A 168 10.65 -0.90 15.14
C ASN A 168 10.79 -1.47 13.73
N TYR A 169 10.77 -0.63 12.71
CA TYR A 169 11.06 -1.00 11.33
C TYR A 169 12.25 -0.21 10.80
N ILE A 170 13.09 -0.85 9.98
CA ILE A 170 14.17 -0.20 9.22
C ILE A 170 13.66 0.09 7.81
N PRO A 171 13.41 1.35 7.45
CA PRO A 171 12.97 1.71 6.11
C PRO A 171 14.12 1.73 5.12
N LEU A 172 13.90 1.13 3.96
CA LEU A 172 14.82 1.10 2.82
C LEU A 172 14.12 1.67 1.59
N ASP A 173 14.83 2.45 0.80
CA ASP A 173 14.30 2.97 -0.45
C ASP A 173 14.15 1.85 -1.48
N LEU A 174 13.05 1.88 -2.20
CA LEU A 174 12.78 1.00 -3.31
C LEU A 174 12.51 1.83 -4.57
N ASN A 175 13.13 1.45 -5.67
CA ASN A 175 12.91 2.10 -6.96
C ASN A 175 12.25 1.08 -7.90
N LEU A 176 10.97 1.31 -8.22
CA LEU A 176 10.18 0.45 -9.08
C LEU A 176 10.01 1.13 -10.45
N SER A 177 10.24 0.39 -11.51
CA SER A 177 10.05 0.89 -12.89
C SER A 177 8.58 0.94 -13.31
N THR A 178 7.74 0.17 -12.65
CA THR A 178 6.31 0.01 -12.96
C THR A 178 5.41 1.05 -12.30
N VAL A 179 5.92 1.82 -11.34
CA VAL A 179 5.19 2.91 -10.68
C VAL A 179 5.85 4.25 -10.97
N TYR A 180 5.07 5.32 -10.83
CA TYR A 180 5.61 6.67 -10.97
C TYR A 180 6.53 6.97 -9.78
N ASN A 181 7.80 7.19 -10.08
CA ASN A 181 8.82 7.60 -9.11
C ASN A 181 9.20 9.06 -9.39
N SER A 182 9.03 9.91 -8.40
CA SER A 182 9.45 11.31 -8.45
C SER A 182 9.86 11.77 -7.06
N THR A 183 10.40 12.97 -6.99
CA THR A 183 10.75 13.63 -5.72
C THR A 183 9.56 13.73 -4.76
N GLY A 184 8.32 13.77 -5.29
CA GLY A 184 7.09 13.84 -4.50
C GLY A 184 6.47 12.49 -4.13
N VAL A 185 7.21 11.38 -4.25
CA VAL A 185 6.76 10.04 -3.88
C VAL A 185 7.84 9.32 -3.10
N TYR A 186 7.46 8.70 -2.01
CA TYR A 186 8.31 7.79 -1.26
C TYR A 186 7.84 6.35 -1.45
N THR A 187 8.66 5.55 -2.12
CA THR A 187 8.47 4.11 -2.28
C THR A 187 9.59 3.37 -1.56
N GLY A 188 9.23 2.37 -0.79
CA GLY A 188 10.22 1.64 0.00
C GLY A 188 9.69 0.32 0.56
N LEU A 189 10.55 -0.30 1.34
CA LEU A 189 10.15 -1.38 2.24
C LEU A 189 10.70 -1.11 3.63
N ALA A 190 9.95 -1.51 4.63
CA ALA A 190 10.31 -1.38 6.03
C ALA A 190 10.41 -2.78 6.63
N ILE A 191 11.59 -3.14 7.14
CA ILE A 191 11.91 -4.47 7.67
C ILE A 191 11.86 -4.40 9.19
N ARG A 192 11.11 -5.31 9.81
CA ARG A 192 10.96 -5.36 11.26
C ARG A 192 12.28 -5.72 11.95
N VAL A 193 12.64 -4.92 12.95
CA VAL A 193 13.74 -5.23 13.86
C VAL A 193 13.31 -6.35 14.81
N LYS A 194 14.10 -7.42 14.88
CA LYS A 194 13.84 -8.57 15.79
C LYS A 194 14.39 -8.31 17.17
#